data_3939ee846865601b0852d7f140d3f144
#
_entry.id   3939ee846865601b0852d7f140d3f144
#
_cell.length_a   1.000
_cell.length_b   1.000
_cell.length_c   1.000
_cell.angle_alpha   90.00
_cell.angle_beta   90.00
_cell.angle_gamma   90.00
#
_symmetry.space_group_name_H-M   'P 1'
#
loop_
_entity.id
_entity.type
_entity.pdbx_description
1 polymer ?
#
loop_
_entity_poly.entity_id
_entity_poly.type
_entity_poly.pdbx_seq_one_letter_code
_entity_poly.pdbx_strand_id
1 'polypeptide(L)'
;MRRSYRTLSALLAALLCAAPALAADCAAPTAAPIPTSLTASAAQGGALHLDLSRDLAGFTPLLADYPQGADTFYELDVSRQPIPIAGAGFGLRLTGNNHSDDLFLGACRLLEGLPPETPCVFTVTLRIATDVDGGLVGIGGSPGSSVFFKCGITAAEPRREVVDGSYRLTLDKGNQGQDGPDMALIGNLEKDDAKAPGQYEWKTLTCRLSAAPDALGRAYLSFGIDSGFEGLSRYYVESIDISWDIDQPLTRAAAIQALWEAKGHPAGEAPPFPDAADTPSLAWARSQGITLGYADGSFRPEEALSFQQALLLLYRAAGSPEVYWAPAIPGLAPQAESAAAWALDQELFRLRELSAPAAPIPEAVFRQTLPGA
;
A
#
# COMPACT_ATOMS: atom_id res chain seq x y z
N MET A 1 21.34 -9.00 84.72
CA MET A 1 20.47 -8.11 85.53
C MET A 1 19.14 -7.95 84.85
N ARG A 2 18.10 -8.38 85.55
CA ARG A 2 16.72 -8.27 85.15
C ARG A 2 16.22 -6.84 85.17
N ARG A 3 15.33 -6.42 84.30
CA ARG A 3 14.18 -5.60 84.68
C ARG A 3 13.14 -5.63 83.57
N SER A 4 11.98 -6.23 83.88
CA SER A 4 10.70 -6.16 83.26
C SER A 4 10.00 -4.82 83.58
N TYR A 5 9.16 -4.28 82.74
CA TYR A 5 7.91 -3.49 83.03
C TYR A 5 6.98 -3.61 81.77
N ARG A 6 5.95 -4.33 81.84
CA ARG A 6 4.53 -4.13 82.23
C ARG A 6 3.78 -3.15 81.34
N THR A 7 2.91 -3.73 80.54
CA THR A 7 1.59 -3.40 80.04
C THR A 7 0.93 -2.17 80.63
N LEU A 8 0.34 -1.35 79.72
CA LEU A 8 -0.87 -0.59 79.98
C LEU A 8 -1.75 -0.61 78.71
N SER A 9 -2.92 -1.28 78.85
CA SER A 9 -4.03 -1.22 77.91
C SER A 9 -4.77 0.09 78.10
N ALA A 10 -5.09 0.81 77.03
CA ALA A 10 -6.11 1.86 77.07
C ALA A 10 -7.05 1.62 75.88
N LEU A 11 -8.29 1.21 76.26
CA LEU A 11 -9.44 1.24 75.34
C LEU A 11 -9.77 2.70 75.00
N LEU A 12 -9.89 3.00 73.70
CA LEU A 12 -10.62 4.19 73.26
C LEU A 12 -11.61 3.76 72.18
N ALA A 13 -12.87 4.02 72.49
CA ALA A 13 -14.01 3.69 71.67
C ALA A 13 -14.00 4.51 70.37
N ALA A 14 -14.11 3.83 69.28
CA ALA A 14 -14.29 4.47 67.95
C ALA A 14 -15.74 4.78 67.71
N LEU A 15 -16.05 6.07 67.53
CA LEU A 15 -17.32 6.55 67.02
C LEU A 15 -17.32 6.37 65.49
N LEU A 16 -18.12 5.44 64.98
CA LEU A 16 -18.38 5.32 63.55
C LEU A 16 -19.28 6.46 63.09
N CYS A 17 -18.73 7.43 62.38
CA CYS A 17 -19.50 8.28 61.48
C CYS A 17 -19.48 7.64 60.09
N ALA A 18 -20.61 7.03 59.71
CA ALA A 18 -20.84 6.59 58.36
C ALA A 18 -21.17 7.82 57.51
N ALA A 19 -20.24 8.20 56.62
CA ALA A 19 -20.53 9.10 55.49
C ALA A 19 -20.99 8.25 54.29
N PRO A 20 -22.06 8.63 53.60
CA PRO A 20 -22.45 7.93 52.38
C PRO A 20 -21.40 8.20 51.29
N ALA A 21 -20.78 7.15 50.78
CA ALA A 21 -19.98 7.21 49.58
C ALA A 21 -20.93 7.49 48.39
N LEU A 22 -20.91 8.71 47.88
CA LEU A 22 -21.39 9.01 46.54
C LEU A 22 -20.44 8.30 45.57
N ALA A 23 -20.85 7.14 45.10
CA ALA A 23 -20.27 6.53 43.91
C ALA A 23 -20.63 7.46 42.74
N ALA A 24 -19.72 8.32 42.36
CA ALA A 24 -19.75 8.97 41.06
C ALA A 24 -19.49 7.87 40.02
N ASP A 25 -20.57 7.42 39.41
CA ASP A 25 -20.51 6.66 38.16
C ASP A 25 -19.83 7.52 37.11
N CYS A 26 -18.52 7.44 37.03
CA CYS A 26 -17.77 7.84 35.84
C CYS A 26 -18.03 6.78 34.76
N ALA A 27 -19.23 6.82 34.19
CA ALA A 27 -19.46 6.21 32.89
C ALA A 27 -18.47 6.90 31.93
N ALA A 28 -17.43 6.17 31.55
CA ALA A 28 -16.60 6.54 30.42
C ALA A 28 -17.55 6.81 29.25
N PRO A 29 -17.37 7.92 28.49
CA PRO A 29 -18.18 8.15 27.31
C PRO A 29 -17.97 6.93 26.41
N THR A 30 -19.03 6.16 26.20
CA THR A 30 -19.07 5.13 25.18
C THR A 30 -18.88 5.88 23.87
N ALA A 31 -17.65 5.85 23.35
CA ALA A 31 -17.37 6.33 22.01
C ALA A 31 -18.30 5.56 21.07
N ALA A 32 -19.14 6.28 20.34
CA ALA A 32 -19.92 5.67 19.28
C ALA A 32 -18.97 4.86 18.41
N PRO A 33 -19.30 3.62 18.04
CA PRO A 33 -18.44 2.84 17.17
C PRO A 33 -18.24 3.65 15.89
N ILE A 34 -16.98 3.99 15.61
CA ILE A 34 -16.57 4.56 14.33
C ILE A 34 -17.03 3.55 13.29
N PRO A 35 -17.68 3.98 12.19
CA PRO A 35 -18.09 3.04 11.16
C PRO A 35 -16.84 2.35 10.64
N THR A 36 -16.64 1.12 11.06
CA THR A 36 -15.58 0.21 10.62
C THR A 36 -15.93 -0.43 9.28
N SER A 37 -17.16 -0.21 8.80
CA SER A 37 -17.65 -0.73 7.54
C SER A 37 -17.52 0.31 6.43
N LEU A 38 -16.99 -0.13 5.31
CA LEU A 38 -16.94 0.61 4.06
C LEU A 38 -18.38 0.93 3.63
N THR A 39 -18.69 2.22 3.47
CA THR A 39 -20.00 2.64 2.95
C THR A 39 -19.97 2.64 1.42
N ALA A 40 -20.24 1.47 0.82
CA ALA A 40 -20.47 1.38 -0.61
C ALA A 40 -21.30 0.14 -0.95
N SER A 41 -22.03 0.19 -2.05
CA SER A 41 -22.57 -0.99 -2.70
C SER A 41 -21.39 -1.88 -3.12
N ALA A 42 -21.28 -3.06 -2.54
CA ALA A 42 -20.18 -4.02 -2.80
C ALA A 42 -19.99 -4.40 -4.28
N ALA A 43 -20.84 -3.89 -5.17
CA ALA A 43 -20.86 -4.21 -6.60
C ALA A 43 -20.15 -3.18 -7.51
N GLN A 44 -19.68 -2.05 -7.00
CA GLN A 44 -19.18 -0.96 -7.88
C GLN A 44 -17.93 -0.21 -7.39
N GLY A 45 -17.26 -0.69 -6.36
CA GLY A 45 -16.15 0.04 -5.75
C GLY A 45 -16.58 0.88 -4.54
N GLY A 46 -15.63 1.58 -3.92
CA GLY A 46 -15.88 2.39 -2.73
C GLY A 46 -14.69 3.21 -2.28
N ALA A 47 -14.91 3.96 -1.19
CA ALA A 47 -13.87 4.77 -0.57
C ALA A 47 -14.00 4.77 0.95
N LEU A 48 -12.87 4.95 1.63
CA LEU A 48 -12.74 5.07 3.07
C LEU A 48 -11.71 6.13 3.39
N HIS A 49 -12.08 7.08 4.26
CA HIS A 49 -11.16 8.05 4.85
C HIS A 49 -10.89 7.66 6.31
N LEU A 50 -9.63 7.54 6.67
CA LEU A 50 -9.15 7.23 8.02
C LEU A 50 -8.47 8.45 8.61
N ASP A 51 -9.13 9.09 9.58
CA ASP A 51 -8.62 10.24 10.33
C ASP A 51 -7.95 9.75 11.62
N LEU A 52 -6.61 9.78 11.68
CA LEU A 52 -5.83 9.36 12.85
C LEU A 52 -5.64 10.51 13.87
N SER A 53 -6.29 11.65 13.65
CA SER A 53 -6.26 12.77 14.60
C SER A 53 -7.07 12.50 15.86
N ARG A 54 -8.03 11.57 15.81
CA ARG A 54 -8.96 11.26 16.92
C ARG A 54 -8.54 10.04 17.73
N ASP A 55 -8.18 8.95 17.04
CA ASP A 55 -7.73 7.69 17.62
C ASP A 55 -6.79 6.96 16.66
N LEU A 56 -6.45 5.72 16.94
CA LEU A 56 -5.59 4.90 16.09
C LEU A 56 -6.33 4.30 14.87
N ALA A 57 -7.60 4.64 14.67
CA ALA A 57 -8.45 4.16 13.57
C ALA A 57 -8.37 2.63 13.35
N GLY A 58 -8.19 1.86 14.41
CA GLY A 58 -8.06 0.39 14.37
C GLY A 58 -6.70 -0.13 13.87
N PHE A 59 -5.70 0.73 13.71
CA PHE A 59 -4.35 0.28 13.40
C PHE A 59 -3.67 -0.34 14.61
N THR A 60 -2.95 -1.44 14.35
CA THR A 60 -2.08 -2.13 15.31
C THR A 60 -0.63 -2.05 14.83
N PRO A 61 0.36 -1.97 15.76
CA PRO A 61 1.77 -1.93 15.38
C PRO A 61 2.20 -3.17 14.59
N LEU A 62 3.01 -2.96 13.57
CA LEU A 62 3.65 -4.00 12.77
C LEU A 62 5.14 -3.71 12.73
N LEU A 63 5.90 -4.31 13.66
CA LEU A 63 7.31 -4.03 13.93
C LEU A 63 8.13 -5.30 13.75
N ALA A 64 9.16 -5.26 12.91
CA ALA A 64 9.97 -6.43 12.60
C ALA A 64 11.41 -6.07 12.19
N ASP A 65 12.19 -7.10 11.88
CA ASP A 65 13.58 -7.02 11.45
C ASP A 65 14.53 -6.51 12.54
N TYR A 66 14.26 -6.94 13.79
CA TYR A 66 15.10 -6.68 14.95
C TYR A 66 15.08 -7.89 15.91
N PRO A 67 16.10 -8.05 16.82
CA PRO A 67 16.17 -9.17 17.73
C PRO A 67 14.99 -9.23 18.70
N GLN A 68 14.51 -10.43 18.99
CA GLN A 68 13.44 -10.66 19.96
C GLN A 68 13.81 -10.07 21.35
N GLY A 69 12.87 -9.30 21.91
CA GLY A 69 13.03 -8.68 23.22
C GLY A 69 13.87 -7.39 23.24
N ALA A 70 14.30 -6.90 22.07
CA ALA A 70 15.08 -5.68 21.95
C ALA A 70 14.23 -4.40 21.77
N ASP A 71 12.91 -4.46 21.98
CA ASP A 71 11.99 -3.34 21.76
C ASP A 71 12.43 -2.03 22.43
N THR A 72 12.91 -2.12 23.69
CA THR A 72 13.41 -0.96 24.45
C THR A 72 14.74 -0.44 23.90
N PHE A 73 15.63 -1.32 23.47
CA PHE A 73 16.92 -0.95 22.87
C PHE A 73 16.75 -0.26 21.52
N TYR A 74 15.76 -0.70 20.73
CA TYR A 74 15.39 -0.07 19.47
C TYR A 74 14.45 1.14 19.65
N GLU A 75 14.10 1.54 20.88
CA GLU A 75 13.26 2.70 21.21
C GLU A 75 11.93 2.72 20.44
N LEU A 76 11.33 1.53 20.26
CA LEU A 76 10.14 1.36 19.43
C LEU A 76 8.92 1.95 20.13
N ASP A 77 8.20 2.84 19.44
CA ASP A 77 6.91 3.36 19.90
C ASP A 77 5.98 3.64 18.72
N VAL A 78 4.73 3.19 18.87
CA VAL A 78 3.63 3.46 17.95
C VAL A 78 2.48 3.99 18.80
N SER A 79 2.25 5.29 18.72
CA SER A 79 1.30 5.97 19.58
C SER A 79 0.69 7.20 18.91
N ARG A 80 -0.49 7.62 19.39
CA ARG A 80 -1.10 8.87 18.94
C ARG A 80 -0.42 10.06 19.63
N GLN A 81 0.14 10.98 18.85
CA GLN A 81 0.89 12.14 19.34
C GLN A 81 0.53 13.42 18.57
N PRO A 82 0.74 14.61 19.16
CA PRO A 82 0.64 15.87 18.43
C PRO A 82 1.64 15.89 17.26
N ILE A 83 1.17 16.27 16.09
CA ILE A 83 2.05 16.47 14.92
C ILE A 83 2.78 17.80 15.07
N PRO A 84 4.12 17.85 14.99
CA PRO A 84 4.90 19.07 15.24
C PRO A 84 4.91 20.02 14.03
N ILE A 85 3.73 20.30 13.50
CA ILE A 85 3.46 21.29 12.44
C ILE A 85 2.43 22.29 12.99
N ALA A 86 2.69 23.59 12.85
CA ALA A 86 1.81 24.64 13.35
C ALA A 86 0.39 24.51 12.76
N GLY A 87 -0.61 24.44 13.64
CA GLY A 87 -2.01 24.25 13.25
C GLY A 87 -2.42 22.83 12.91
N ALA A 88 -1.48 21.87 12.92
CA ALA A 88 -1.81 20.46 12.81
C ALA A 88 -2.42 19.93 14.13
N GLY A 89 -3.19 18.87 14.04
CA GLY A 89 -3.76 18.16 15.18
C GLY A 89 -2.82 17.04 15.69
N PHE A 90 -3.42 15.89 15.92
CA PHE A 90 -2.70 14.67 16.29
C PHE A 90 -2.56 13.75 15.08
N GLY A 91 -1.70 12.76 15.18
CA GLY A 91 -1.55 11.68 14.23
C GLY A 91 -0.95 10.44 14.87
N LEU A 92 -0.90 9.36 14.15
CA LEU A 92 -0.18 8.16 14.53
C LEU A 92 1.32 8.42 14.36
N ARG A 93 2.04 8.53 15.48
CA ARG A 93 3.51 8.59 15.48
C ARG A 93 4.08 7.18 15.46
N LEU A 94 5.01 6.96 14.56
CA LEU A 94 5.86 5.78 14.55
C LEU A 94 7.31 6.24 14.74
N THR A 95 8.02 5.62 15.66
CA THR A 95 9.43 5.93 15.94
C THR A 95 10.19 4.67 16.33
N GLY A 96 11.44 4.58 15.91
CA GLY A 96 12.35 3.50 16.21
C GLY A 96 13.79 3.87 15.89
N ASN A 97 14.73 3.38 16.69
CA ASN A 97 16.15 3.57 16.50
C ASN A 97 16.75 2.28 15.93
N ASN A 98 17.10 2.29 14.64
CA ASN A 98 17.66 1.13 13.97
C ASN A 98 19.12 0.93 14.36
N HIS A 99 19.49 -0.29 14.74
CA HIS A 99 20.83 -0.70 15.13
C HIS A 99 21.37 -1.88 14.33
N SER A 100 20.69 -2.29 13.25
CA SER A 100 20.99 -3.54 12.54
C SER A 100 20.87 -3.46 11.02
N ASP A 101 20.92 -2.27 10.43
CA ASP A 101 20.80 -2.07 8.97
C ASP A 101 19.48 -2.60 8.36
N ASP A 102 18.52 -3.02 9.18
CA ASP A 102 17.24 -3.54 8.74
C ASP A 102 16.22 -3.41 9.87
N LEU A 103 15.31 -2.45 9.78
CA LEU A 103 14.21 -2.26 10.72
C LEU A 103 12.93 -1.93 9.98
N PHE A 104 11.91 -2.76 10.15
CA PHE A 104 10.56 -2.44 9.68
C PHE A 104 9.73 -1.80 10.80
N LEU A 105 9.28 -0.57 10.55
CA LEU A 105 8.49 0.23 11.50
C LEU A 105 7.17 0.65 10.84
N GLY A 106 6.10 -0.07 11.15
CA GLY A 106 4.82 0.11 10.47
C GLY A 106 3.60 -0.20 11.34
N ALA A 107 2.45 -0.21 10.68
CA ALA A 107 1.17 -0.57 11.26
C ALA A 107 0.29 -1.27 10.23
N CYS A 108 -0.65 -2.09 10.72
CA CYS A 108 -1.65 -2.74 9.88
C CYS A 108 -3.06 -2.54 10.44
N ARG A 109 -4.06 -2.65 9.56
CA ARG A 109 -5.47 -2.53 9.88
C ARG A 109 -6.30 -3.48 9.03
N LEU A 110 -7.33 -4.09 9.65
CA LEU A 110 -8.37 -4.83 8.96
C LEU A 110 -9.30 -3.87 8.19
N LEU A 111 -9.57 -4.20 6.94
CA LEU A 111 -10.62 -3.64 6.08
C LEU A 111 -11.71 -4.70 5.92
N GLU A 112 -12.98 -4.31 6.09
CA GLU A 112 -14.13 -5.20 5.99
C GLU A 112 -15.17 -4.63 5.03
N GLY A 113 -16.07 -5.48 4.53
CA GLY A 113 -17.14 -5.08 3.61
C GLY A 113 -16.68 -4.90 2.18
N LEU A 114 -15.53 -5.47 1.83
CA LEU A 114 -15.03 -5.56 0.46
C LEU A 114 -15.76 -6.70 -0.31
N PRO A 115 -15.75 -6.68 -1.65
CA PRO A 115 -16.30 -7.78 -2.46
C PRO A 115 -15.53 -9.08 -2.19
N PRO A 116 -16.17 -10.15 -1.64
CA PRO A 116 -15.46 -11.39 -1.33
C PRO A 116 -14.81 -12.03 -2.55
N GLU A 117 -13.57 -12.49 -2.40
CA GLU A 117 -12.79 -13.22 -3.42
C GLU A 117 -12.73 -12.53 -4.79
N THR A 118 -13.10 -11.24 -4.82
CA THR A 118 -13.14 -10.45 -6.05
C THR A 118 -11.90 -9.59 -6.16
N PRO A 119 -11.08 -9.71 -7.19
CA PRO A 119 -9.95 -8.82 -7.39
C PRO A 119 -10.38 -7.35 -7.42
N CYS A 120 -9.69 -6.53 -6.66
CA CYS A 120 -9.91 -5.09 -6.59
C CYS A 120 -8.59 -4.35 -6.81
N VAL A 121 -8.69 -3.18 -7.40
CA VAL A 121 -7.58 -2.20 -7.47
C VAL A 121 -7.83 -1.14 -6.41
N PHE A 122 -6.91 -1.06 -5.46
CA PHE A 122 -6.94 -0.07 -4.39
C PHE A 122 -6.02 1.10 -4.73
N THR A 123 -6.50 2.31 -4.55
CA THR A 123 -5.65 3.50 -4.47
C THR A 123 -5.56 3.92 -3.02
N VAL A 124 -4.34 3.94 -2.48
CA VAL A 124 -4.07 4.32 -1.10
C VAL A 124 -3.23 5.57 -1.08
N THR A 125 -3.70 6.62 -0.41
CA THR A 125 -2.99 7.88 -0.23
C THR A 125 -2.78 8.13 1.25
N LEU A 126 -1.51 8.23 1.67
CA LEU A 126 -1.11 8.56 3.04
C LEU A 126 -0.66 10.02 3.11
N ARG A 127 -1.18 10.77 4.06
CA ARG A 127 -0.67 12.08 4.41
C ARG A 127 0.20 11.95 5.65
N ILE A 128 1.50 12.16 5.48
CA ILE A 128 2.50 12.00 6.55
C ILE A 128 3.19 13.32 6.86
N ALA A 129 3.78 13.41 8.05
CA ALA A 129 4.69 14.48 8.43
C ALA A 129 6.08 13.91 8.71
N THR A 130 7.10 14.52 8.11
CA THR A 130 8.52 14.18 8.26
C THR A 130 9.36 15.45 8.38
N ASP A 131 10.48 15.39 9.13
CA ASP A 131 11.46 16.46 9.30
C ASP A 131 12.79 16.19 8.59
N VAL A 132 12.86 15.08 7.84
CA VAL A 132 14.12 14.61 7.24
C VAL A 132 14.41 15.36 5.94
N ASP A 133 15.47 16.16 5.98
CA ASP A 133 15.96 16.90 4.81
C ASP A 133 16.67 15.98 3.81
N GLY A 134 16.67 16.39 2.53
CA GLY A 134 17.40 15.70 1.49
C GLY A 134 18.91 15.83 1.58
N GLY A 135 19.62 14.87 1.00
CA GLY A 135 21.08 14.91 0.88
C GLY A 135 21.84 14.62 2.19
N LEU A 136 21.16 14.21 3.26
CA LEU A 136 21.81 13.77 4.49
C LEU A 136 22.48 12.41 4.31
N VAL A 137 23.56 12.17 5.05
CA VAL A 137 24.34 10.93 5.04
C VAL A 137 24.49 10.42 6.46
N GLY A 138 24.34 9.11 6.66
CA GLY A 138 24.50 8.43 7.94
C GLY A 138 25.07 7.02 7.80
N ILE A 139 25.13 6.28 8.88
CA ILE A 139 25.51 4.86 8.89
C ILE A 139 24.38 4.06 8.25
N GLY A 140 24.71 3.07 7.42
CA GLY A 140 23.72 2.27 6.69
C GLY A 140 23.00 3.02 5.56
N GLY A 141 23.21 4.34 5.43
CA GLY A 141 22.63 5.15 4.35
C GLY A 141 22.14 6.53 4.79
N SER A 142 21.29 7.14 3.98
CA SER A 142 20.65 8.42 4.28
C SER A 142 19.47 8.24 5.23
N PRO A 143 19.29 9.11 6.25
CA PRO A 143 18.09 9.08 7.09
C PRO A 143 16.79 9.36 6.32
N GLY A 144 16.86 9.85 5.10
CA GLY A 144 15.73 10.10 4.21
C GLY A 144 15.60 9.09 3.09
N SER A 145 16.52 9.11 2.15
CA SER A 145 16.44 8.31 0.92
C SER A 145 16.72 6.81 1.12
N SER A 146 17.35 6.40 2.23
CA SER A 146 17.54 4.98 2.60
C SER A 146 16.53 4.48 3.63
N VAL A 147 15.47 5.24 3.88
CA VAL A 147 14.32 4.84 4.71
C VAL A 147 13.11 4.73 3.80
N PHE A 148 12.84 3.52 3.35
CA PHE A 148 11.93 3.23 2.25
C PHE A 148 10.50 3.04 2.73
N PHE A 149 9.57 3.83 2.22
CA PHE A 149 8.17 3.72 2.59
C PHE A 149 7.46 2.65 1.77
N LYS A 150 6.78 1.74 2.47
CA LYS A 150 6.09 0.59 1.89
C LYS A 150 4.61 0.61 2.21
N CYS A 151 3.79 0.09 1.29
CA CYS A 151 2.36 -0.10 1.48
C CYS A 151 1.89 -1.39 0.81
N GLY A 152 0.97 -2.09 1.44
CA GLY A 152 0.43 -3.35 0.94
C GLY A 152 -1.01 -3.59 1.36
N ILE A 153 -1.73 -4.39 0.58
CA ILE A 153 -3.04 -4.94 0.93
C ILE A 153 -3.00 -6.45 0.71
N THR A 154 -3.33 -7.21 1.77
CA THR A 154 -3.28 -8.67 1.76
C THR A 154 -4.56 -9.29 2.32
N ALA A 155 -5.01 -10.43 1.79
CA ALA A 155 -6.14 -11.17 2.37
C ALA A 155 -5.77 -11.81 3.72
N ALA A 156 -4.52 -12.26 3.86
CA ALA A 156 -4.02 -12.81 5.10
C ALA A 156 -3.64 -11.71 6.09
N GLU A 157 -3.93 -11.93 7.38
CA GLU A 157 -3.54 -11.01 8.45
C GLU A 157 -2.01 -10.95 8.59
N PRO A 158 -1.40 -9.77 8.45
CA PRO A 158 0.01 -9.59 8.69
C PRO A 158 0.34 -9.79 10.16
N ARG A 159 1.36 -10.58 10.44
CA ARG A 159 1.83 -10.86 11.80
C ARG A 159 3.34 -10.81 11.83
N ARG A 160 3.89 -10.62 13.03
CA ARG A 160 5.31 -10.88 13.27
C ARG A 160 5.48 -12.27 13.87
N GLU A 161 6.52 -12.96 13.46
CA GLU A 161 6.95 -14.25 13.98
C GLU A 161 8.43 -14.20 14.36
N VAL A 162 8.89 -15.16 15.16
CA VAL A 162 10.30 -15.25 15.53
C VAL A 162 10.98 -16.27 14.62
N VAL A 163 11.94 -15.80 13.84
CA VAL A 163 12.80 -16.62 12.99
C VAL A 163 14.25 -16.32 13.35
N ASP A 164 15.01 -17.36 13.70
CA ASP A 164 16.43 -17.26 14.10
C ASP A 164 16.71 -16.18 15.15
N GLY A 165 15.80 -16.06 16.15
CA GLY A 165 15.93 -15.12 17.26
C GLY A 165 15.59 -13.66 16.93
N SER A 166 15.09 -13.37 15.74
CA SER A 166 14.64 -12.05 15.30
C SER A 166 13.16 -12.05 14.94
N TYR A 167 12.49 -10.94 15.13
CA TYR A 167 11.14 -10.74 14.62
C TYR A 167 11.18 -10.55 13.10
N ARG A 168 10.34 -11.31 12.39
CA ARG A 168 10.11 -11.20 10.95
C ARG A 168 8.62 -11.04 10.66
N LEU A 169 8.28 -10.45 9.52
CA LEU A 169 6.89 -10.38 9.05
C LEU A 169 6.49 -11.66 8.34
N THR A 170 5.23 -12.06 8.48
CA THR A 170 4.62 -13.14 7.69
C THR A 170 4.31 -12.71 6.26
N LEU A 171 4.28 -11.41 5.98
CA LEU A 171 4.15 -10.86 4.62
C LEU A 171 5.53 -10.62 4.00
N ASP A 172 5.61 -10.73 2.69
CA ASP A 172 6.83 -10.43 1.93
C ASP A 172 6.82 -8.96 1.49
N LYS A 173 7.55 -8.14 2.27
CA LYS A 173 7.72 -6.72 2.00
C LYS A 173 8.78 -6.41 0.92
N GLY A 174 9.49 -7.42 0.42
CA GLY A 174 10.73 -7.24 -0.31
C GLY A 174 11.86 -6.78 0.59
N ASN A 175 12.93 -6.28 0.01
CA ASN A 175 14.10 -5.81 0.75
C ASN A 175 14.34 -4.32 0.50
N GLN A 176 14.24 -3.51 1.55
CA GLN A 176 14.52 -2.06 1.51
C GLN A 176 13.92 -1.36 0.28
N GLY A 177 14.73 -0.81 -0.64
CA GLY A 177 14.29 -0.12 -1.85
C GLY A 177 13.66 -1.00 -2.95
N GLN A 178 13.34 -2.26 -2.65
CA GLN A 178 12.75 -3.20 -3.61
C GLN A 178 11.30 -3.54 -3.23
N ASP A 179 10.42 -3.64 -4.22
CA ASP A 179 9.07 -4.18 -4.03
C ASP A 179 9.12 -5.63 -3.55
N GLY A 180 8.19 -5.99 -2.66
CA GLY A 180 7.86 -7.38 -2.36
C GLY A 180 6.54 -7.80 -3.00
N PRO A 181 6.22 -9.09 -3.00
CA PRO A 181 4.91 -9.59 -3.44
C PRO A 181 3.74 -8.96 -2.69
N ASP A 182 3.89 -8.71 -1.38
CA ASP A 182 2.81 -8.24 -0.52
C ASP A 182 2.86 -6.73 -0.27
N MET A 183 4.00 -6.07 -0.46
CA MET A 183 4.15 -4.62 -0.27
C MET A 183 4.90 -3.95 -1.41
N ALA A 184 4.38 -2.81 -1.83
CA ALA A 184 5.01 -1.93 -2.80
C ALA A 184 5.90 -0.88 -2.12
N LEU A 185 7.02 -0.54 -2.74
CA LEU A 185 7.76 0.67 -2.48
C LEU A 185 6.96 1.87 -2.99
N ILE A 186 6.66 2.85 -2.12
CA ILE A 186 5.83 4.01 -2.47
C ILE A 186 6.55 5.35 -2.28
N GLY A 187 7.79 5.32 -1.85
CA GLY A 187 8.63 6.49 -1.63
C GLY A 187 9.63 6.28 -0.50
N ASN A 188 10.04 7.37 0.10
CA ASN A 188 10.98 7.38 1.23
C ASN A 188 10.59 8.45 2.26
N LEU A 189 11.39 8.57 3.33
CA LEU A 189 11.09 9.50 4.42
C LEU A 189 11.59 10.93 4.17
N GLU A 190 12.38 11.16 3.11
CA GLU A 190 12.90 12.47 2.73
C GLU A 190 11.77 13.44 2.34
N LYS A 191 11.86 14.71 2.76
CA LYS A 191 10.93 15.75 2.32
C LYS A 191 11.02 15.99 0.82
N ASP A 192 9.88 16.30 0.19
CA ASP A 192 9.84 16.57 -1.25
C ASP A 192 10.47 17.94 -1.57
N ASP A 193 10.15 18.98 -0.75
CA ASP A 193 10.67 20.32 -0.88
C ASP A 193 11.10 20.83 0.51
N ALA A 194 12.38 20.75 0.85
CA ALA A 194 12.89 21.23 2.13
C ALA A 194 12.77 22.77 2.24
N LYS A 195 11.61 23.28 2.66
CA LYS A 195 11.34 24.71 2.86
C LYS A 195 12.02 25.23 4.12
N ALA A 196 12.08 24.40 5.16
CA ALA A 196 12.70 24.75 6.42
C ALA A 196 13.52 23.56 6.94
N PRO A 197 14.87 23.65 6.97
CA PRO A 197 15.73 22.57 7.43
C PRO A 197 15.37 22.10 8.84
N GLY A 198 15.27 20.75 9.02
CA GLY A 198 14.98 20.11 10.30
C GLY A 198 13.59 20.37 10.88
N GLN A 199 12.69 21.01 10.13
CA GLN A 199 11.30 21.19 10.54
C GLN A 199 10.39 20.16 9.86
N TYR A 200 9.34 19.76 10.58
CA TYR A 200 8.33 18.87 10.00
C TYR A 200 7.56 19.54 8.88
N GLU A 201 7.41 18.86 7.78
CA GLU A 201 6.62 19.24 6.62
C GLU A 201 5.70 18.09 6.20
N TRP A 202 4.61 18.45 5.53
CA TRP A 202 3.69 17.46 4.97
C TRP A 202 4.28 16.83 3.72
N LYS A 203 4.08 15.51 3.63
CA LYS A 203 4.38 14.70 2.45
C LYS A 203 3.19 13.81 2.14
N THR A 204 2.87 13.66 0.87
CA THR A 204 1.82 12.75 0.40
C THR A 204 2.44 11.60 -0.36
N LEU A 205 2.08 10.39 0.05
CA LEU A 205 2.51 9.15 -0.60
C LEU A 205 1.27 8.45 -1.17
N THR A 206 1.29 8.10 -2.44
CA THR A 206 0.17 7.42 -3.10
C THR A 206 0.67 6.17 -3.81
N CYS A 207 -0.11 5.11 -3.70
CA CYS A 207 0.15 3.88 -4.45
C CYS A 207 -1.14 3.25 -4.96
N ARG A 208 -0.99 2.37 -5.95
CA ARG A 208 -2.05 1.47 -6.42
C ARG A 208 -1.62 0.03 -6.17
N LEU A 209 -2.56 -0.74 -5.67
CA LEU A 209 -2.34 -2.11 -5.23
C LEU A 209 -3.49 -2.97 -5.74
N SER A 210 -3.17 -4.12 -6.33
CA SER A 210 -4.19 -5.12 -6.69
C SER A 210 -4.20 -6.20 -5.63
N ALA A 211 -5.39 -6.50 -5.09
CA ALA A 211 -5.58 -7.56 -4.12
C ALA A 211 -7.00 -8.13 -4.22
N ALA A 212 -7.17 -9.41 -3.89
CA ALA A 212 -8.48 -9.99 -3.68
C ALA A 212 -8.72 -10.16 -2.17
N PRO A 213 -9.83 -9.64 -1.63
CA PRO A 213 -10.23 -9.91 -0.25
C PRO A 213 -10.49 -11.40 -0.01
N ASP A 214 -10.53 -11.79 1.25
CA ASP A 214 -10.88 -13.17 1.62
C ASP A 214 -12.36 -13.51 1.35
N ALA A 215 -12.77 -14.76 1.60
CA ALA A 215 -14.14 -15.22 1.41
C ALA A 215 -15.19 -14.49 2.29
N LEU A 216 -14.74 -13.72 3.29
CA LEU A 216 -15.59 -12.89 4.15
C LEU A 216 -15.57 -11.40 3.74
N GLY A 217 -14.92 -11.06 2.63
CA GLY A 217 -14.75 -9.68 2.18
C GLY A 217 -13.81 -8.87 3.07
N ARG A 218 -12.76 -9.50 3.60
CA ARG A 218 -11.76 -8.86 4.46
C ARG A 218 -10.40 -8.81 3.78
N ALA A 219 -9.70 -7.73 4.00
CA ALA A 219 -8.30 -7.55 3.64
C ALA A 219 -7.59 -6.73 4.71
N TYR A 220 -6.27 -6.72 4.71
CA TYR A 220 -5.46 -5.95 5.65
C TYR A 220 -4.64 -4.93 4.90
N LEU A 221 -4.82 -3.66 5.24
CA LEU A 221 -3.92 -2.59 4.83
C LEU A 221 -2.71 -2.58 5.76
N SER A 222 -1.52 -2.63 5.20
CA SER A 222 -0.24 -2.47 5.91
C SER A 222 0.56 -1.34 5.30
N PHE A 223 1.20 -0.54 6.14
CA PHE A 223 2.16 0.48 5.70
C PHE A 223 3.29 0.60 6.71
N GLY A 224 4.42 1.13 6.28
CA GLY A 224 5.56 1.39 7.15
C GLY A 224 6.81 1.77 6.40
N ILE A 225 7.87 2.03 7.15
CA ILE A 225 9.21 2.23 6.62
C ILE A 225 10.06 0.97 6.79
N ASP A 226 10.87 0.68 5.79
CA ASP A 226 11.88 -0.36 5.76
C ASP A 226 13.24 0.36 5.70
N SER A 227 13.95 0.39 6.84
CA SER A 227 15.08 1.29 7.03
C SER A 227 16.41 0.58 6.90
N GLY A 228 17.21 0.95 5.90
CA GLY A 228 18.64 0.65 5.86
C GLY A 228 19.49 1.66 6.65
N PHE A 229 18.95 2.81 7.03
CA PHE A 229 19.65 3.80 7.85
C PHE A 229 19.74 3.34 9.31
N GLU A 230 20.94 3.29 9.87
CA GLU A 230 21.18 3.05 11.28
C GLU A 230 21.05 4.34 12.08
N GLY A 231 19.96 4.46 12.82
CA GLY A 231 19.64 5.63 13.63
C GLY A 231 18.15 5.81 13.87
N LEU A 232 17.82 6.93 14.51
CA LEU A 232 16.43 7.24 14.85
C LEU A 232 15.63 7.68 13.63
N SER A 233 14.61 6.90 13.30
CA SER A 233 13.58 7.26 12.34
C SER A 233 12.29 7.61 13.06
N ARG A 234 11.61 8.68 12.61
CA ARG A 234 10.33 9.13 13.18
C ARG A 234 9.48 9.79 12.11
N TYR A 235 8.21 9.41 12.07
CA TYR A 235 7.23 10.06 11.21
C TYR A 235 5.84 10.01 11.84
N TYR A 236 4.94 10.82 11.30
CA TYR A 236 3.54 10.86 11.73
C TYR A 236 2.63 10.61 10.55
N VAL A 237 1.56 9.88 10.74
CA VAL A 237 0.49 9.71 9.76
C VAL A 237 -0.74 10.44 10.29
N GLU A 238 -1.23 11.44 9.53
CA GLU A 238 -2.43 12.22 9.89
C GLU A 238 -3.68 11.52 9.39
N SER A 239 -3.66 11.10 8.12
CA SER A 239 -4.82 10.49 7.48
C SER A 239 -4.40 9.52 6.38
N ILE A 240 -5.31 8.61 6.07
CA ILE A 240 -5.18 7.67 4.97
C ILE A 240 -6.50 7.66 4.20
N ASP A 241 -6.43 7.95 2.91
CA ASP A 241 -7.53 7.80 1.97
C ASP A 241 -7.34 6.50 1.19
N ILE A 242 -8.39 5.70 1.15
CA ILE A 242 -8.43 4.44 0.41
C ILE A 242 -9.63 4.50 -0.51
N SER A 243 -9.42 4.29 -1.80
CA SER A 243 -10.50 3.98 -2.72
C SER A 243 -10.22 2.64 -3.41
N TRP A 244 -11.26 1.95 -3.83
CA TRP A 244 -11.10 0.72 -4.60
C TRP A 244 -12.18 0.62 -5.67
N ASP A 245 -11.80 -0.02 -6.76
CA ASP A 245 -12.67 -0.44 -7.84
C ASP A 245 -12.56 -1.95 -8.02
N ILE A 246 -13.66 -2.59 -8.45
CA ILE A 246 -13.60 -4.00 -8.83
C ILE A 246 -12.72 -4.10 -10.07
N ASP A 247 -11.78 -5.02 -9.99
CA ASP A 247 -10.85 -5.29 -11.07
C ASP A 247 -11.53 -6.10 -12.17
N GLN A 248 -12.22 -5.38 -13.07
CA GLN A 248 -12.83 -6.02 -14.22
C GLN A 248 -11.73 -6.40 -15.23
N PRO A 249 -11.67 -7.67 -15.66
CA PRO A 249 -10.78 -8.05 -16.73
C PRO A 249 -11.09 -7.22 -17.98
N LEU A 250 -10.08 -6.54 -18.50
CA LEU A 250 -10.22 -5.77 -19.72
C LEU A 250 -10.43 -6.72 -20.91
N THR A 251 -11.49 -6.53 -21.68
CA THR A 251 -11.67 -7.30 -22.91
C THR A 251 -10.75 -6.79 -24.03
N ARG A 252 -10.45 -7.63 -25.00
CA ARG A 252 -9.61 -7.28 -26.13
C ARG A 252 -10.21 -6.12 -26.94
N ALA A 253 -11.54 -6.11 -27.14
CA ALA A 253 -12.22 -5.02 -27.83
C ALA A 253 -12.14 -3.70 -27.02
N ALA A 254 -12.38 -3.76 -25.72
CA ALA A 254 -12.31 -2.59 -24.85
C ALA A 254 -10.89 -1.99 -24.79
N ALA A 255 -9.84 -2.82 -24.82
CA ALA A 255 -8.46 -2.36 -24.89
C ALA A 255 -8.14 -1.60 -26.19
N ILE A 256 -8.57 -2.12 -27.32
CA ILE A 256 -8.40 -1.44 -28.62
C ILE A 256 -9.17 -0.11 -28.62
N GLN A 257 -10.38 -0.09 -28.12
CA GLN A 257 -11.21 1.12 -28.02
C GLN A 257 -10.51 2.18 -27.15
N ALA A 258 -10.05 1.82 -25.95
CA ALA A 258 -9.36 2.73 -25.06
C ALA A 258 -8.06 3.30 -25.66
N LEU A 259 -7.28 2.44 -26.35
CA LEU A 259 -6.06 2.85 -27.02
C LEU A 259 -6.34 3.83 -28.19
N TRP A 260 -7.39 3.58 -28.96
CA TRP A 260 -7.83 4.43 -30.06
C TRP A 260 -8.29 5.81 -29.57
N GLU A 261 -9.04 5.85 -28.48
CA GLU A 261 -9.46 7.08 -27.79
C GLU A 261 -8.25 7.89 -27.31
N ALA A 262 -7.32 7.25 -26.62
CA ALA A 262 -6.08 7.89 -26.11
C ALA A 262 -5.18 8.42 -27.24
N LYS A 263 -5.27 7.86 -28.45
CA LYS A 263 -4.54 8.35 -29.62
C LYS A 263 -5.31 9.42 -30.42
N GLY A 264 -6.46 9.89 -29.94
CA GLY A 264 -7.25 10.97 -30.58
C GLY A 264 -8.06 10.52 -31.78
N HIS A 265 -8.56 9.30 -31.76
CA HIS A 265 -9.45 8.73 -32.79
C HIS A 265 -8.83 8.68 -34.21
N PRO A 266 -7.62 8.13 -34.39
CA PRO A 266 -7.01 8.12 -35.72
C PRO A 266 -7.79 7.28 -36.71
N ALA A 267 -7.80 7.71 -37.98
CA ALA A 267 -8.43 6.96 -39.06
C ALA A 267 -7.57 5.74 -39.45
N GLY A 268 -8.24 4.68 -39.91
CA GLY A 268 -7.60 3.50 -40.46
C GLY A 268 -8.63 2.63 -41.20
N GLU A 269 -8.17 1.95 -42.23
CA GLU A 269 -9.01 1.05 -43.03
C GLU A 269 -8.33 -0.33 -43.07
N ALA A 270 -9.06 -1.34 -42.69
CA ALA A 270 -8.67 -2.74 -42.80
C ALA A 270 -9.91 -3.62 -42.93
N PRO A 271 -9.82 -4.79 -43.55
CA PRO A 271 -10.94 -5.75 -43.59
C PRO A 271 -11.34 -6.12 -42.15
N PRO A 272 -12.65 -6.24 -41.83
CA PRO A 272 -13.12 -6.64 -40.52
C PRO A 272 -12.67 -8.07 -40.15
N PHE A 273 -12.63 -8.37 -38.85
CA PHE A 273 -12.49 -9.75 -38.37
C PHE A 273 -13.87 -10.44 -38.45
N PRO A 274 -13.90 -11.75 -38.75
CA PRO A 274 -15.17 -12.46 -38.97
C PRO A 274 -16.04 -12.56 -37.70
N ASP A 275 -15.42 -12.43 -36.51
CA ASP A 275 -16.03 -12.61 -35.20
C ASP A 275 -16.14 -11.30 -34.40
N ALA A 276 -15.85 -10.15 -35.00
CA ALA A 276 -15.91 -8.87 -34.33
C ALA A 276 -16.72 -7.84 -35.13
N ALA A 277 -17.37 -6.91 -34.40
CA ALA A 277 -18.04 -5.78 -35.03
C ALA A 277 -17.01 -4.90 -35.77
N ASP A 278 -17.43 -4.40 -36.94
CA ASP A 278 -16.65 -3.46 -37.74
C ASP A 278 -16.70 -2.08 -37.06
N THR A 279 -15.69 -1.77 -36.26
CA THR A 279 -15.57 -0.50 -35.56
C THR A 279 -14.36 0.29 -36.06
N PRO A 280 -14.44 1.65 -36.04
CA PRO A 280 -13.30 2.48 -36.45
C PRO A 280 -12.02 2.19 -35.67
N SER A 281 -12.12 1.90 -34.36
CA SER A 281 -11.00 1.55 -33.49
C SER A 281 -10.33 0.24 -33.93
N LEU A 282 -11.11 -0.78 -34.25
CA LEU A 282 -10.56 -2.08 -34.65
C LEU A 282 -9.96 -2.03 -36.05
N ALA A 283 -10.64 -1.32 -37.00
CA ALA A 283 -10.12 -1.08 -38.36
C ALA A 283 -8.77 -0.33 -38.31
N TRP A 284 -8.68 0.73 -37.49
CA TRP A 284 -7.41 1.43 -37.23
C TRP A 284 -6.33 0.50 -36.65
N ALA A 285 -6.63 -0.18 -35.56
CA ALA A 285 -5.64 -1.02 -34.89
C ALA A 285 -5.10 -2.13 -35.80
N ARG A 286 -5.96 -2.69 -36.65
CA ARG A 286 -5.58 -3.69 -37.65
C ARG A 286 -4.74 -3.08 -38.76
N SER A 287 -5.11 -1.89 -39.29
CA SER A 287 -4.36 -1.20 -40.35
C SER A 287 -2.95 -0.79 -39.93
N GLN A 288 -2.79 -0.48 -38.66
CA GLN A 288 -1.49 -0.12 -38.06
C GLN A 288 -0.69 -1.34 -37.55
N GLY A 289 -1.20 -2.56 -37.71
CA GLY A 289 -0.55 -3.77 -37.21
C GLY A 289 -0.50 -3.87 -35.69
N ILE A 290 -1.28 -3.06 -34.98
CA ILE A 290 -1.37 -3.10 -33.51
C ILE A 290 -1.99 -4.43 -33.07
N THR A 291 -3.07 -4.85 -33.75
CA THR A 291 -3.61 -6.20 -33.60
C THR A 291 -3.56 -6.97 -34.91
N LEU A 292 -3.14 -8.22 -34.82
CA LEU A 292 -3.09 -9.14 -35.97
C LEU A 292 -4.19 -10.19 -35.92
N GLY A 293 -4.95 -10.26 -34.82
CA GLY A 293 -5.85 -11.37 -34.53
C GLY A 293 -5.09 -12.65 -34.17
N TYR A 294 -5.82 -13.73 -34.16
CA TYR A 294 -5.28 -15.08 -33.92
C TYR A 294 -4.97 -15.80 -35.27
N ALA A 295 -4.24 -16.90 -35.20
CA ALA A 295 -3.85 -17.68 -36.38
C ALA A 295 -5.04 -18.26 -37.14
N ASP A 296 -6.19 -18.40 -36.50
CA ASP A 296 -7.45 -18.82 -37.10
C ASP A 296 -8.22 -17.68 -37.81
N GLY A 297 -7.65 -16.47 -37.80
CA GLY A 297 -8.23 -15.27 -38.37
C GLY A 297 -9.25 -14.57 -37.47
N SER A 298 -9.53 -15.06 -36.28
CA SER A 298 -10.43 -14.45 -35.32
C SER A 298 -9.77 -13.30 -34.54
N PHE A 299 -10.56 -12.40 -33.95
CA PHE A 299 -10.10 -11.36 -33.04
C PHE A 299 -10.42 -11.67 -31.57
N ARG A 300 -11.51 -12.34 -31.30
CA ARG A 300 -12.08 -12.70 -30.00
C ARG A 300 -12.32 -11.46 -29.13
N PRO A 301 -13.26 -10.60 -29.50
CA PRO A 301 -13.46 -9.28 -28.90
C PRO A 301 -13.75 -9.33 -27.40
N GLU A 302 -14.51 -10.32 -26.93
CA GLU A 302 -14.95 -10.49 -25.53
C GLU A 302 -13.96 -11.29 -24.68
N GLU A 303 -12.90 -11.82 -25.26
CA GLU A 303 -11.88 -12.54 -24.49
C GLU A 303 -11.10 -11.54 -23.60
N ALA A 304 -10.86 -11.94 -22.35
CA ALA A 304 -10.05 -11.14 -21.42
C ALA A 304 -8.63 -10.96 -21.96
N LEU A 305 -8.15 -9.73 -21.99
CA LEU A 305 -6.79 -9.41 -22.41
C LEU A 305 -5.78 -9.79 -21.34
N SER A 306 -4.77 -10.58 -21.64
CA SER A 306 -3.70 -10.87 -20.69
C SER A 306 -2.65 -9.75 -20.66
N PHE A 307 -1.86 -9.70 -19.56
CA PHE A 307 -0.74 -8.74 -19.44
C PHE A 307 0.21 -8.79 -20.64
N GLN A 308 0.64 -9.98 -21.08
CA GLN A 308 1.52 -10.10 -22.22
C GLN A 308 0.88 -9.64 -23.54
N GLN A 309 -0.44 -9.79 -23.69
CA GLN A 309 -1.15 -9.27 -24.86
C GLN A 309 -1.28 -7.74 -24.79
N ALA A 310 -1.51 -7.18 -23.59
CA ALA A 310 -1.53 -5.74 -23.38
C ALA A 310 -0.17 -5.10 -23.71
N LEU A 311 0.93 -5.70 -23.25
CA LEU A 311 2.29 -5.28 -23.60
C LEU A 311 2.48 -5.20 -25.12
N LEU A 312 2.05 -6.23 -25.84
CA LEU A 312 2.16 -6.26 -27.30
C LEU A 312 1.33 -5.17 -27.99
N LEU A 313 0.11 -4.89 -27.51
CA LEU A 313 -0.72 -3.82 -28.06
C LEU A 313 -0.09 -2.44 -27.86
N LEU A 314 0.37 -2.15 -26.64
CA LEU A 314 1.01 -0.88 -26.28
C LEU A 314 2.31 -0.67 -27.06
N TYR A 315 3.16 -1.67 -27.12
CA TYR A 315 4.44 -1.66 -27.82
C TYR A 315 4.26 -1.40 -29.32
N ARG A 316 3.32 -2.10 -29.96
CA ARG A 316 3.01 -1.90 -31.37
C ARG A 316 2.38 -0.53 -31.64
N ALA A 317 1.53 -0.05 -30.75
CA ALA A 317 0.96 1.30 -30.82
C ALA A 317 2.00 2.42 -30.62
N ALA A 318 3.15 2.10 -30.01
CA ALA A 318 4.31 2.97 -29.92
C ALA A 318 5.26 2.87 -31.13
N GLY A 319 4.92 2.04 -32.14
CA GLY A 319 5.75 1.84 -33.34
C GLY A 319 6.82 0.78 -33.19
N SER A 320 6.75 -0.09 -32.20
CA SER A 320 7.70 -1.18 -31.92
C SER A 320 9.16 -0.68 -31.82
N PRO A 321 9.49 0.24 -30.90
CA PRO A 321 10.85 0.80 -30.80
C PRO A 321 11.90 -0.28 -30.50
N GLU A 322 13.12 -0.05 -30.92
CA GLU A 322 14.22 -0.98 -30.66
C GLU A 322 14.52 -1.09 -29.16
N VAL A 323 14.75 -2.33 -28.70
CA VAL A 323 15.14 -2.66 -27.33
C VAL A 323 16.35 -3.59 -27.36
N TYR A 324 17.29 -3.36 -26.45
CA TYR A 324 18.59 -4.03 -26.47
C TYR A 324 18.80 -5.02 -25.31
N TRP A 325 17.74 -5.30 -24.55
CA TRP A 325 17.76 -6.25 -23.45
C TRP A 325 16.42 -7.00 -23.35
N ALA A 326 16.39 -8.09 -22.59
CA ALA A 326 15.19 -8.87 -22.36
C ALA A 326 15.06 -9.17 -20.84
N PRO A 327 13.89 -8.91 -20.23
CA PRO A 327 13.67 -9.23 -18.83
C PRO A 327 13.47 -10.73 -18.62
N ALA A 328 14.05 -11.28 -17.56
CA ALA A 328 13.80 -12.65 -17.16
C ALA A 328 12.46 -12.76 -16.40
N ILE A 329 11.36 -12.82 -17.15
CA ILE A 329 10.00 -12.94 -16.58
C ILE A 329 9.50 -14.37 -16.81
N PRO A 330 9.29 -15.18 -15.75
CA PRO A 330 8.78 -16.53 -15.88
C PRO A 330 7.41 -16.57 -16.58
N GLY A 331 7.26 -17.43 -17.59
CA GLY A 331 6.00 -17.60 -18.33
C GLY A 331 5.69 -16.52 -19.36
N LEU A 332 6.56 -15.53 -19.55
CA LEU A 332 6.43 -14.58 -20.65
C LEU A 332 6.67 -15.26 -22.00
N ALA A 333 5.77 -15.02 -22.95
CA ALA A 333 5.94 -15.53 -24.30
C ALA A 333 7.09 -14.82 -25.05
N PRO A 334 7.94 -15.53 -25.81
CA PRO A 334 9.10 -14.93 -26.48
C PRO A 334 8.77 -13.71 -27.34
N GLN A 335 7.61 -13.68 -27.99
CA GLN A 335 7.18 -12.54 -28.79
C GLN A 335 6.86 -11.29 -27.97
N ALA A 336 6.67 -11.41 -26.66
CA ALA A 336 6.38 -10.30 -25.75
C ALA A 336 7.62 -9.77 -25.01
N GLU A 337 8.81 -10.38 -25.16
CA GLU A 337 10.02 -9.99 -24.45
C GLU A 337 10.43 -8.54 -24.74
N SER A 338 10.50 -8.14 -26.00
CA SER A 338 10.82 -6.76 -26.38
C SER A 338 9.78 -5.76 -25.89
N ALA A 339 8.48 -6.16 -25.93
CA ALA A 339 7.40 -5.32 -25.43
C ALA A 339 7.48 -5.14 -23.91
N ALA A 340 7.82 -6.19 -23.16
CA ALA A 340 8.02 -6.11 -21.72
C ALA A 340 9.24 -5.25 -21.36
N ALA A 341 10.36 -5.42 -22.02
CA ALA A 341 11.54 -4.59 -21.81
C ALA A 341 11.24 -3.11 -22.05
N TRP A 342 10.62 -2.79 -23.19
CA TRP A 342 10.20 -1.42 -23.50
C TRP A 342 9.26 -0.84 -22.46
N ALA A 343 8.25 -1.61 -22.03
CA ALA A 343 7.28 -1.14 -21.06
C ALA A 343 7.88 -0.88 -19.67
N LEU A 344 8.91 -1.66 -19.26
CA LEU A 344 9.68 -1.42 -18.04
C LEU A 344 10.55 -0.18 -18.16
N ASP A 345 11.23 0.03 -19.31
CA ASP A 345 12.03 1.22 -19.59
C ASP A 345 11.19 2.52 -19.61
N GLN A 346 9.92 2.41 -20.01
CA GLN A 346 8.97 3.53 -20.01
C GLN A 346 8.22 3.68 -18.67
N GLU A 347 8.54 2.85 -17.67
CA GLU A 347 7.88 2.83 -16.35
C GLU A 347 6.36 2.61 -16.42
N LEU A 348 5.86 2.01 -17.50
CA LEU A 348 4.43 1.72 -17.69
C LEU A 348 3.95 0.62 -16.75
N PHE A 349 4.83 -0.33 -16.42
CA PHE A 349 4.59 -1.43 -15.49
C PHE A 349 5.79 -1.62 -14.57
N ARG A 350 5.53 -2.13 -13.38
CA ARG A 350 6.57 -2.64 -12.49
C ARG A 350 6.77 -4.14 -12.74
N LEU A 351 7.99 -4.63 -12.49
CA LEU A 351 8.33 -6.03 -12.73
C LEU A 351 7.37 -7.01 -12.00
N ARG A 352 6.93 -6.67 -10.80
CA ARG A 352 5.98 -7.47 -10.03
C ARG A 352 4.61 -7.65 -10.72
N GLU A 353 4.14 -6.64 -11.45
CA GLU A 353 2.87 -6.68 -12.17
C GLU A 353 2.93 -7.65 -13.36
N LEU A 354 4.15 -7.94 -13.82
CA LEU A 354 4.42 -8.88 -14.91
C LEU A 354 4.75 -10.29 -14.40
N SER A 355 4.64 -10.55 -13.09
CA SER A 355 4.94 -11.88 -12.50
C SER A 355 4.00 -12.99 -13.00
N ALA A 356 2.81 -12.64 -13.49
CA ALA A 356 1.85 -13.57 -14.09
C ALA A 356 1.42 -13.07 -15.49
N PRO A 357 2.29 -13.14 -16.52
CA PRO A 357 2.05 -12.50 -17.81
C PRO A 357 0.84 -13.05 -18.59
N ALA A 358 0.41 -14.27 -18.27
CA ALA A 358 -0.80 -14.88 -18.86
C ALA A 358 -2.09 -14.50 -18.11
N ALA A 359 -2.02 -13.89 -16.94
CA ALA A 359 -3.20 -13.45 -16.21
C ALA A 359 -3.93 -12.30 -16.95
N PRO A 360 -5.26 -12.18 -16.80
CA PRO A 360 -6.01 -11.04 -17.31
C PRO A 360 -5.46 -9.73 -16.75
N ILE A 361 -5.34 -8.70 -17.62
CA ILE A 361 -4.98 -7.36 -17.15
C ILE A 361 -6.23 -6.62 -16.67
N PRO A 362 -6.16 -5.95 -15.51
CA PRO A 362 -7.19 -5.06 -15.05
C PRO A 362 -7.42 -3.87 -15.99
N GLU A 363 -8.67 -3.49 -16.23
CA GLU A 363 -8.97 -2.30 -17.06
C GLU A 363 -8.29 -1.05 -16.49
N ALA A 364 -8.36 -0.87 -15.18
CA ALA A 364 -7.77 0.27 -14.50
C ALA A 364 -6.24 0.33 -14.65
N VAL A 365 -5.56 -0.81 -14.59
CA VAL A 365 -4.09 -0.91 -14.80
C VAL A 365 -3.73 -0.55 -16.24
N PHE A 366 -4.48 -1.08 -17.21
CA PHE A 366 -4.23 -0.77 -18.62
C PHE A 366 -4.45 0.71 -18.94
N ARG A 367 -5.55 1.31 -18.45
CA ARG A 367 -5.86 2.72 -18.73
C ARG A 367 -4.79 3.68 -18.22
N GLN A 368 -4.06 3.36 -17.14
CA GLN A 368 -2.95 4.17 -16.64
C GLN A 368 -1.74 4.20 -17.56
N THR A 369 -1.57 3.18 -18.40
CA THR A 369 -0.45 3.15 -19.37
C THR A 369 -0.72 3.99 -20.60
N LEU A 370 -1.94 4.56 -20.72
CA LEU A 370 -2.34 5.34 -21.89
C LEU A 370 -1.92 6.80 -21.74
N PRO A 371 -1.52 7.48 -22.82
CA PRO A 371 -1.20 8.90 -22.81
C PRO A 371 -2.39 9.74 -22.35
N GLY A 372 -2.19 10.60 -21.36
CA GLY A 372 -3.22 11.53 -20.87
C GLY A 372 -4.16 10.95 -19.80
N ALA A 373 -3.79 9.78 -19.21
CA ALA A 373 -4.48 9.20 -18.06
C ALA A 373 -4.14 9.91 -16.76
#